data_528a551eafa9f3459a09ec324f7991de
#
_entry.id   528a551eafa9f3459a09ec324f7991de
#
_cell.length_a   1.000
_cell.length_b   1.000
_cell.length_c   1.000
_cell.angle_alpha   90.00
_cell.angle_beta   90.00
_cell.angle_gamma   90.00
#
_symmetry.space_group_name_H-M   'P 1'
#
loop_
_entity.id
_entity.type
_entity.pdbx_description
1 polymer ?
#
loop_
_entity_poly.entity_id
_entity_poly.type
_entity_poly.pdbx_seq_one_letter_code
_entity_poly.pdbx_strand_id
1 'polypeptide(L)'
;YLEQMLFAEGTYVRKNQVLFVINQEQYRAKADKARAQLKKDEAQALKAKRDLERIRPLYEQNAASQLDLDNAIAAFETAEASVAMSQADLDQAEQELGYTIVRSPLAGHISERHVDLGTLVGPGAKSLLATVVKSDTVLVDFSMTALDYLKSKERNVELGRKDSTR
;
A
#
# COMPACT_ATOMS: atom_id res chain seq x y z
N TYR A 1 15.78 -3.87 -10.61
CA TYR A 1 16.67 -2.79 -11.04
C TYR A 1 15.87 -1.50 -11.18
N LEU A 2 16.50 -0.35 -10.87
CA LEU A 2 15.91 0.97 -11.08
C LEU A 2 15.83 1.28 -12.58
N GLU A 3 14.61 1.49 -13.09
CA GLU A 3 14.38 1.66 -14.54
C GLU A 3 14.23 3.13 -14.92
N GLN A 4 13.49 3.91 -14.12
CA GLN A 4 13.23 5.31 -14.43
C GLN A 4 13.29 6.18 -13.16
N MET A 5 13.68 7.44 -13.38
CA MET A 5 13.62 8.52 -12.41
C MET A 5 12.81 9.67 -13.02
N LEU A 6 11.77 10.11 -12.33
CA LEU A 6 10.76 11.04 -12.85
C LEU A 6 10.73 12.38 -12.08
N PHE A 7 11.88 12.82 -11.59
CA PHE A 7 12.04 14.11 -10.93
C PHE A 7 13.39 14.73 -11.29
N ALA A 8 13.54 16.03 -11.08
CA ALA A 8 14.84 16.72 -11.10
C ALA A 8 15.30 16.95 -9.65
N GLU A 9 16.58 16.75 -9.39
CA GLU A 9 17.19 16.96 -8.08
C GLU A 9 17.01 18.39 -7.60
N GLY A 10 16.78 18.58 -6.31
CA GLY A 10 16.55 19.90 -5.70
C GLY A 10 15.17 20.52 -5.98
N THR A 11 14.30 19.85 -6.75
CA THR A 11 12.99 20.40 -7.08
C THR A 11 11.94 20.09 -6.01
N TYR A 12 10.84 20.84 -6.05
CA TYR A 12 9.69 20.57 -5.21
C TYR A 12 8.85 19.45 -5.78
N VAL A 13 8.54 18.45 -4.96
CA VAL A 13 7.69 17.31 -5.30
C VAL A 13 6.40 17.32 -4.47
N ARG A 14 5.31 16.87 -5.08
CA ARG A 14 4.00 16.78 -4.43
C ARG A 14 3.84 15.43 -3.73
N LYS A 15 2.99 15.39 -2.71
CA LYS A 15 2.56 14.11 -2.12
C LYS A 15 1.97 13.19 -3.20
N ASN A 16 2.33 11.90 -3.17
CA ASN A 16 1.96 10.87 -4.13
C ASN A 16 2.55 11.03 -5.56
N GLN A 17 3.41 12.03 -5.78
CA GLN A 17 4.13 12.14 -7.05
C GLN A 17 5.03 10.92 -7.24
N VAL A 18 5.04 10.34 -8.44
CA VAL A 18 5.94 9.23 -8.79
C VAL A 18 7.37 9.80 -8.89
N LEU A 19 8.29 9.16 -8.17
CA LEU A 19 9.70 9.55 -8.14
C LEU A 19 10.55 8.55 -8.92
N PHE A 20 10.37 7.26 -8.65
CA PHE A 20 11.14 6.20 -9.28
C PHE A 20 10.24 5.08 -9.76
N VAL A 21 10.66 4.41 -10.82
CA VAL A 21 10.05 3.18 -11.32
C VAL A 21 11.11 2.08 -11.32
N ILE A 22 10.81 0.99 -10.62
CA ILE A 22 11.61 -0.22 -10.57
C ILE A 22 11.08 -1.16 -11.66
N ASN A 23 11.93 -1.97 -12.27
CA ASN A 23 11.52 -2.91 -13.32
C ASN A 23 10.32 -3.76 -12.87
N GLN A 24 9.24 -3.69 -13.63
CA GLN A 24 7.94 -4.26 -13.28
C GLN A 24 7.66 -5.62 -13.91
N GLU A 25 8.47 -6.06 -14.86
CA GLU A 25 8.15 -7.20 -15.72
C GLU A 25 7.85 -8.47 -14.90
N GLN A 26 8.74 -8.80 -13.95
CA GLN A 26 8.55 -9.98 -13.09
C GLN A 26 7.33 -9.86 -12.16
N TYR A 27 7.07 -8.67 -11.63
CA TYR A 27 5.95 -8.41 -10.72
C TYR A 27 4.61 -8.45 -11.47
N ARG A 28 4.56 -7.92 -12.70
CA ARG A 28 3.38 -8.05 -13.58
C ARG A 28 3.09 -9.49 -13.91
N ALA A 29 4.11 -10.26 -14.32
CA ALA A 29 3.93 -11.67 -14.62
C ALA A 29 3.44 -12.46 -13.39
N LYS A 30 3.91 -12.12 -12.18
CA LYS A 30 3.45 -12.73 -10.92
C LYS A 30 1.98 -12.39 -10.65
N ALA A 31 1.58 -11.12 -10.79
CA ALA A 31 0.19 -10.68 -10.60
C ALA A 31 -0.75 -11.32 -11.63
N ASP A 32 -0.34 -11.40 -12.90
CA ASP A 32 -1.13 -12.03 -13.95
C ASP A 32 -1.30 -13.54 -13.72
N LYS A 33 -0.26 -14.21 -13.23
CA LYS A 33 -0.35 -15.63 -12.83
C LYS A 33 -1.33 -15.82 -11.67
N ALA A 34 -1.27 -14.98 -10.64
CA ALA A 34 -2.19 -15.05 -9.49
C ALA A 34 -3.64 -14.76 -9.94
N ARG A 35 -3.84 -13.77 -10.82
CA ARG A 35 -5.16 -13.47 -11.41
C ARG A 35 -5.73 -14.64 -12.23
N ALA A 36 -4.90 -15.33 -12.98
CA ALA A 36 -5.32 -16.52 -13.72
C ALA A 36 -5.69 -17.67 -12.78
N GLN A 37 -4.96 -17.84 -11.66
CA GLN A 37 -5.28 -18.85 -10.65
C GLN A 37 -6.62 -18.53 -9.98
N LEU A 38 -6.87 -17.28 -9.58
CA LEU A 38 -8.14 -16.85 -9.01
C LEU A 38 -9.33 -17.18 -9.96
N LYS A 39 -9.21 -16.84 -11.24
CA LYS A 39 -10.24 -17.18 -12.24
C LYS A 39 -10.51 -18.66 -12.34
N LYS A 40 -9.49 -19.50 -12.23
CA LYS A 40 -9.64 -20.96 -12.25
C LYS A 40 -10.42 -21.41 -11.00
N ASP A 41 -10.09 -20.90 -9.83
CA ASP A 41 -10.72 -21.32 -8.58
C ASP A 41 -12.15 -20.76 -8.46
N GLU A 42 -12.43 -19.56 -8.97
CA GLU A 42 -13.80 -19.03 -9.14
C GLU A 42 -14.66 -19.92 -10.05
N ALA A 43 -14.09 -20.39 -11.17
CA ALA A 43 -14.81 -21.31 -12.06
C ALA A 43 -15.09 -22.66 -11.38
N GLN A 44 -14.17 -23.14 -10.54
CA GLN A 44 -14.35 -24.36 -9.76
C GLN A 44 -15.43 -24.18 -8.67
N ALA A 45 -15.43 -23.05 -7.97
CA ALA A 45 -16.45 -22.71 -6.97
C ALA A 45 -17.84 -22.57 -7.62
N LEU A 46 -17.91 -21.93 -8.77
CA LEU A 46 -19.15 -21.80 -9.53
C LEU A 46 -19.70 -23.17 -9.97
N LYS A 47 -18.81 -24.09 -10.39
CA LYS A 47 -19.19 -25.47 -10.70
C LYS A 47 -19.75 -26.17 -9.46
N ALA A 48 -19.01 -26.15 -8.35
CA ALA A 48 -19.44 -26.79 -7.11
C ALA A 48 -20.78 -26.22 -6.59
N LYS A 49 -20.96 -24.89 -6.69
CA LYS A 49 -22.23 -24.23 -6.37
C LYS A 49 -23.39 -24.75 -7.19
N ARG A 50 -23.21 -24.85 -8.50
CA ARG A 50 -24.26 -25.39 -9.40
C ARG A 50 -24.58 -26.85 -9.11
N ASP A 51 -23.58 -27.64 -8.75
CA ASP A 51 -23.77 -29.05 -8.39
C ASP A 51 -24.56 -29.16 -7.06
N LEU A 52 -24.25 -28.34 -6.07
CA LEU A 52 -25.01 -28.23 -4.82
C LEU A 52 -26.45 -27.78 -5.06
N GLU A 53 -26.66 -26.74 -5.87
CA GLU A 53 -27.97 -26.23 -6.23
C GLU A 53 -28.83 -27.26 -6.96
N ARG A 54 -28.21 -28.23 -7.66
CA ARG A 54 -28.89 -29.35 -8.33
C ARG A 54 -29.20 -30.50 -7.37
N ILE A 55 -28.28 -30.83 -6.46
CA ILE A 55 -28.42 -31.96 -5.54
C ILE A 55 -29.41 -31.64 -4.42
N ARG A 56 -29.44 -30.44 -3.91
CA ARG A 56 -30.31 -30.02 -2.79
C ARG A 56 -31.80 -30.33 -3.04
N PRO A 57 -32.43 -29.92 -4.16
CA PRO A 57 -33.83 -30.25 -4.41
C PRO A 57 -34.07 -31.74 -4.66
N LEU A 58 -33.09 -32.49 -5.20
CA LEU A 58 -33.21 -33.94 -5.37
C LEU A 58 -33.23 -34.65 -4.03
N TYR A 59 -32.43 -34.21 -3.08
CA TYR A 59 -32.45 -34.71 -1.71
C TYR A 59 -33.80 -34.44 -1.04
N GLU A 60 -34.35 -33.22 -1.16
CA GLU A 60 -35.67 -32.85 -0.63
C GLU A 60 -36.81 -33.73 -1.22
N GLN A 61 -36.66 -34.21 -2.45
CA GLN A 61 -37.56 -35.13 -3.10
C GLN A 61 -37.25 -36.61 -2.86
N ASN A 62 -36.32 -36.93 -1.93
CA ASN A 62 -35.80 -38.29 -1.68
C ASN A 62 -35.18 -38.98 -2.89
N ALA A 63 -34.70 -38.21 -3.88
CA ALA A 63 -34.05 -38.70 -5.10
C ALA A 63 -32.51 -38.64 -5.05
N ALA A 64 -31.92 -38.12 -3.99
CA ALA A 64 -30.51 -38.16 -3.68
C ALA A 64 -30.27 -38.57 -2.21
N SER A 65 -29.10 -39.13 -1.91
CA SER A 65 -28.76 -39.53 -0.55
C SER A 65 -28.24 -38.35 0.28
N GLN A 66 -28.28 -38.50 1.63
CA GLN A 66 -27.66 -37.54 2.53
C GLN A 66 -26.15 -37.39 2.24
N LEU A 67 -25.49 -38.49 1.91
CA LEU A 67 -24.06 -38.47 1.57
C LEU A 67 -23.77 -37.62 0.32
N ASP A 68 -24.65 -37.67 -0.69
CA ASP A 68 -24.50 -36.85 -1.91
C ASP A 68 -24.61 -35.36 -1.59
N LEU A 69 -25.57 -35.00 -0.73
CA LEU A 69 -25.75 -33.62 -0.28
C LEU A 69 -24.55 -33.14 0.53
N ASP A 70 -24.09 -33.93 1.51
CA ASP A 70 -22.95 -33.57 2.37
C ASP A 70 -21.66 -33.42 1.53
N ASN A 71 -21.45 -34.30 0.55
CA ASN A 71 -20.32 -34.19 -0.37
C ASN A 71 -20.39 -32.92 -1.23
N ALA A 72 -21.59 -32.56 -1.71
CA ALA A 72 -21.76 -31.34 -2.51
C ALA A 72 -21.53 -30.06 -1.69
N ILE A 73 -21.99 -30.06 -0.42
CA ILE A 73 -21.73 -28.96 0.52
C ILE A 73 -20.22 -28.83 0.76
N ALA A 74 -19.55 -29.92 1.15
CA ALA A 74 -18.12 -29.92 1.42
C ALA A 74 -17.29 -29.51 0.20
N ALA A 75 -17.69 -29.93 -1.02
CA ALA A 75 -17.04 -29.54 -2.26
C ALA A 75 -17.18 -28.04 -2.52
N PHE A 76 -18.36 -27.47 -2.27
CA PHE A 76 -18.59 -26.04 -2.42
C PHE A 76 -17.79 -25.23 -1.40
N GLU A 77 -17.83 -25.58 -0.12
CA GLU A 77 -17.08 -24.91 0.94
C GLU A 77 -15.56 -24.95 0.69
N THR A 78 -15.04 -26.11 0.23
CA THR A 78 -13.63 -26.25 -0.14
C THR A 78 -13.26 -25.35 -1.32
N ALA A 79 -14.11 -25.29 -2.34
CA ALA A 79 -13.87 -24.44 -3.49
C ALA A 79 -13.95 -22.95 -3.13
N GLU A 80 -14.88 -22.55 -2.25
CA GLU A 80 -14.98 -21.18 -1.75
C GLU A 80 -13.75 -20.77 -0.93
N ALA A 81 -13.24 -21.65 -0.08
CA ALA A 81 -11.99 -21.43 0.63
C ALA A 81 -10.79 -21.27 -0.32
N SER A 82 -10.76 -22.05 -1.43
CA SER A 82 -9.72 -21.91 -2.46
C SER A 82 -9.77 -20.56 -3.16
N VAL A 83 -10.96 -20.04 -3.44
CA VAL A 83 -11.13 -18.68 -4.00
C VAL A 83 -10.59 -17.63 -3.03
N ALA A 84 -10.91 -17.75 -1.74
CA ALA A 84 -10.41 -16.79 -0.74
C ALA A 84 -8.87 -16.80 -0.65
N MET A 85 -8.26 -17.98 -0.75
CA MET A 85 -6.79 -18.14 -0.76
C MET A 85 -6.19 -17.50 -2.02
N SER A 86 -6.72 -17.79 -3.20
CA SER A 86 -6.23 -17.24 -4.47
C SER A 86 -6.42 -15.73 -4.56
N GLN A 87 -7.48 -15.18 -3.93
CA GLN A 87 -7.69 -13.74 -3.83
C GLN A 87 -6.59 -13.09 -2.98
N ALA A 88 -6.25 -13.67 -1.82
CA ALA A 88 -5.16 -13.18 -0.98
C ALA A 88 -3.80 -13.22 -1.69
N ASP A 89 -3.55 -14.28 -2.47
CA ASP A 89 -2.33 -14.38 -3.29
C ASP A 89 -2.28 -13.30 -4.37
N LEU A 90 -3.41 -12.97 -5.00
CA LEU A 90 -3.51 -11.88 -5.97
C LEU A 90 -3.25 -10.53 -5.31
N ASP A 91 -3.90 -10.25 -4.17
CA ASP A 91 -3.73 -9.00 -3.43
C ASP A 91 -2.27 -8.78 -3.04
N GLN A 92 -1.59 -9.84 -2.59
CA GLN A 92 -0.16 -9.79 -2.29
C GLN A 92 0.68 -9.48 -3.54
N ALA A 93 0.41 -10.13 -4.67
CA ALA A 93 1.14 -9.91 -5.90
C ALA A 93 0.91 -8.49 -6.47
N GLU A 94 -0.30 -7.95 -6.37
CA GLU A 94 -0.62 -6.58 -6.76
C GLU A 94 0.03 -5.54 -5.83
N GLN A 95 0.12 -5.83 -4.54
CA GLN A 95 0.84 -4.99 -3.59
C GLN A 95 2.35 -4.95 -3.91
N GLU A 96 2.97 -6.10 -4.19
CA GLU A 96 4.37 -6.18 -4.62
C GLU A 96 4.61 -5.38 -5.92
N LEU A 97 3.70 -5.48 -6.88
CA LEU A 97 3.72 -4.68 -8.11
C LEU A 97 3.58 -3.18 -7.78
N GLY A 98 2.73 -2.82 -6.83
CA GLY A 98 2.56 -1.45 -6.35
C GLY A 98 3.85 -0.85 -5.79
N TYR A 99 4.66 -1.62 -5.09
CA TYR A 99 5.94 -1.17 -4.54
C TYR A 99 7.01 -0.86 -5.60
N THR A 100 6.83 -1.33 -6.84
CA THR A 100 7.74 -0.98 -7.94
C THR A 100 7.61 0.47 -8.39
N ILE A 101 6.52 1.15 -8.02
CA ILE A 101 6.31 2.57 -8.29
C ILE A 101 6.51 3.35 -6.99
N VAL A 102 7.71 3.89 -6.82
CA VAL A 102 8.06 4.66 -5.63
C VAL A 102 7.50 6.07 -5.74
N ARG A 103 6.64 6.43 -4.77
CA ARG A 103 5.98 7.73 -4.70
C ARG A 103 6.43 8.51 -3.47
N SER A 104 6.38 9.83 -3.57
CA SER A 104 6.65 10.68 -2.42
C SER A 104 5.57 10.54 -1.34
N PRO A 105 5.92 10.22 -0.08
CA PRO A 105 4.95 10.14 1.02
C PRO A 105 4.47 11.53 1.47
N LEU A 106 5.22 12.57 1.17
CA LEU A 106 4.92 13.96 1.56
C LEU A 106 5.25 14.93 0.43
N ALA A 107 4.77 16.18 0.55
CA ALA A 107 5.17 17.28 -0.32
C ALA A 107 6.40 17.96 0.30
N GLY A 108 7.38 18.34 -0.53
CA GLY A 108 8.60 18.96 -0.07
C GLY A 108 9.68 19.04 -1.15
N HIS A 109 10.88 19.47 -0.78
CA HIS A 109 12.03 19.48 -1.69
C HIS A 109 12.75 18.14 -1.64
N ILE A 110 12.95 17.55 -2.81
CA ILE A 110 13.73 16.32 -2.96
C ILE A 110 15.21 16.66 -3.04
N SER A 111 16.05 15.89 -2.34
CA SER A 111 17.50 16.01 -2.40
C SER A 111 18.07 15.39 -3.69
N GLU A 112 19.39 15.30 -3.73
CA GLU A 112 20.10 14.49 -4.71
C GLU A 112 19.72 13.00 -4.60
N ARG A 113 19.86 12.26 -5.70
CA ARG A 113 19.70 10.80 -5.73
C ARG A 113 20.89 10.11 -5.08
N HIS A 114 20.64 9.02 -4.40
CA HIS A 114 21.67 8.15 -3.83
C HIS A 114 21.93 6.89 -4.67
N VAL A 115 21.17 6.72 -5.76
CA VAL A 115 21.24 5.56 -6.65
C VAL A 115 21.12 5.99 -8.11
N ASP A 116 21.83 5.29 -8.99
CA ASP A 116 21.79 5.50 -10.45
C ASP A 116 20.82 4.52 -11.12
N LEU A 117 20.37 4.87 -12.33
CA LEU A 117 19.59 3.99 -13.18
C LEU A 117 20.35 2.68 -13.45
N GLY A 118 19.64 1.56 -13.45
CA GLY A 118 20.23 0.22 -13.57
C GLY A 118 20.79 -0.35 -12.26
N THR A 119 20.80 0.39 -11.15
CA THR A 119 21.22 -0.14 -9.84
C THR A 119 20.19 -1.12 -9.30
N LEU A 120 20.66 -2.20 -8.67
CA LEU A 120 19.80 -3.12 -7.92
C LEU A 120 19.37 -2.43 -6.61
N VAL A 121 18.06 -2.25 -6.47
CA VAL A 121 17.43 -1.66 -5.28
C VAL A 121 16.47 -2.66 -4.65
N GLY A 122 16.36 -2.64 -3.32
CA GLY A 122 15.45 -3.55 -2.61
C GLY A 122 15.86 -3.80 -1.17
N PRO A 123 15.14 -4.65 -0.44
CA PRO A 123 15.45 -5.00 0.94
C PRO A 123 16.86 -5.63 1.03
N GLY A 124 17.71 -5.08 1.89
CA GLY A 124 19.09 -5.56 2.07
C GLY A 124 20.14 -5.06 1.08
N ALA A 125 19.72 -4.34 0.02
CA ALA A 125 20.61 -3.63 -0.91
C ALA A 125 20.58 -2.11 -0.63
N LYS A 126 20.93 -1.29 -1.62
CA LYS A 126 20.80 0.18 -1.51
C LYS A 126 19.31 0.54 -1.44
N SER A 127 18.81 0.79 -0.24
CA SER A 127 17.40 1.11 0.02
C SER A 127 17.11 2.61 0.07
N LEU A 128 18.13 3.45 0.36
CA LEU A 128 17.98 4.90 0.32
C LEU A 128 18.09 5.37 -1.13
N LEU A 129 16.97 5.82 -1.68
CA LEU A 129 16.90 6.29 -3.07
C LEU A 129 17.10 7.81 -3.16
N ALA A 130 16.35 8.58 -2.37
CA ALA A 130 16.44 10.02 -2.22
C ALA A 130 15.81 10.43 -0.90
N THR A 131 16.08 11.65 -0.45
CA THR A 131 15.47 12.23 0.75
C THR A 131 14.50 13.33 0.33
N VAL A 132 13.29 13.37 0.90
CA VAL A 132 12.35 14.46 0.70
C VAL A 132 12.21 15.21 2.02
N VAL A 133 12.48 16.51 1.99
CA VAL A 133 12.42 17.38 3.17
C VAL A 133 11.21 18.28 3.08
N LYS A 134 10.37 18.25 4.12
CA LYS A 134 9.26 19.18 4.27
C LYS A 134 9.80 20.55 4.67
N SER A 135 9.54 21.57 3.86
CA SER A 135 10.09 22.92 4.06
C SER A 135 9.02 24.00 4.33
N ASP A 136 7.76 23.58 4.52
CA ASP A 136 6.63 24.50 4.76
C ASP A 136 6.49 24.91 6.23
N THR A 137 7.07 24.15 7.15
CA THR A 137 7.02 24.42 8.59
C THR A 137 8.39 24.19 9.20
N VAL A 138 8.92 25.17 9.89
CA VAL A 138 10.17 25.06 10.64
C VAL A 138 9.88 25.26 12.13
N LEU A 139 10.53 24.46 12.96
CA LEU A 139 10.55 24.66 14.40
C LEU A 139 11.74 25.55 14.72
N VAL A 140 11.48 26.65 15.41
CA VAL A 140 12.52 27.56 15.86
C VAL A 140 12.58 27.46 17.38
N ASP A 141 13.67 26.88 17.89
CA ASP A 141 13.97 26.87 19.31
C ASP A 141 14.89 28.03 19.63
N PHE A 142 14.49 28.86 20.57
CA PHE A 142 15.35 29.92 21.07
C PHE A 142 15.31 29.90 22.59
N SER A 143 16.47 30.19 23.20
CA SER A 143 16.60 30.38 24.64
C SER A 143 16.75 31.86 24.95
N MET A 144 16.05 32.32 25.95
CA MET A 144 16.22 33.68 26.48
C MET A 144 16.51 33.63 27.98
N THR A 145 17.21 34.63 28.51
CA THR A 145 17.42 34.74 29.94
C THR A 145 16.12 35.12 30.67
N ALA A 146 16.01 34.76 31.94
CA ALA A 146 14.83 35.10 32.74
C ALA A 146 14.59 36.65 32.79
N LEU A 147 15.62 37.44 32.75
CA LEU A 147 15.54 38.90 32.68
C LEU A 147 14.94 39.38 31.34
N ASP A 148 15.36 38.83 30.24
CA ASP A 148 14.84 39.18 28.92
C ASP A 148 13.39 38.77 28.76
N TYR A 149 13.01 37.62 29.33
CA TYR A 149 11.59 37.18 29.37
C TYR A 149 10.73 38.17 30.16
N LEU A 150 11.16 38.59 31.35
CA LEU A 150 10.41 39.55 32.17
C LEU A 150 10.25 40.90 31.46
N LYS A 151 11.33 41.46 30.89
CA LYS A 151 11.27 42.69 30.07
C LYS A 151 10.35 42.59 28.86
N SER A 152 10.36 41.43 28.19
CA SER A 152 9.46 41.18 27.08
C SER A 152 7.99 41.14 27.50
N LYS A 153 7.72 40.52 28.67
CA LYS A 153 6.38 40.42 29.24
C LYS A 153 5.83 41.80 29.64
N GLU A 154 6.64 42.60 30.35
CA GLU A 154 6.28 43.98 30.72
C GLU A 154 5.95 44.83 29.51
N ARG A 155 6.78 44.78 28.47
CA ARG A 155 6.53 45.51 27.20
C ARG A 155 5.26 45.04 26.47
N ASN A 156 4.92 43.73 26.51
CA ASN A 156 3.69 43.23 25.93
C ASN A 156 2.44 43.70 26.67
N VAL A 157 2.52 43.81 28.00
CA VAL A 157 1.46 44.38 28.84
C VAL A 157 1.26 45.85 28.53
N GLU A 158 2.32 46.62 28.40
CA GLU A 158 2.25 48.07 28.03
C GLU A 158 1.67 48.25 26.62
N LEU A 159 1.91 47.34 25.69
CA LEU A 159 1.37 47.37 24.32
C LEU A 159 -0.03 46.76 24.19
N GLY A 160 -0.66 46.30 25.29
CA GLY A 160 -2.00 45.72 25.30
C GLY A 160 -2.14 44.43 24.52
N ARG A 161 -1.03 43.75 24.25
CA ARG A 161 -1.01 42.42 23.57
C ARG A 161 -1.23 41.32 24.57
N LYS A 162 -2.29 40.51 24.36
CA LYS A 162 -2.51 39.30 25.18
C LYS A 162 -1.42 38.28 24.88
N ASP A 163 -0.85 37.70 25.97
CA ASP A 163 0.04 36.54 25.88
C ASP A 163 -0.66 35.38 25.16
N SER A 164 -0.23 35.06 23.96
CA SER A 164 -0.64 33.82 23.27
C SER A 164 0.36 32.72 23.61
N THR A 165 0.35 32.28 24.88
CA THR A 165 0.98 31.03 25.26
C THR A 165 0.06 29.86 24.94
N ARG A 166 0.38 29.13 23.89
CA ARG A 166 -0.04 27.75 23.68
C ARG A 166 1.17 26.95 23.33
#